data_c1bcbdf815d2a60c5bad2d03418af0aa
#
_entry.id   c1bcbdf815d2a60c5bad2d03418af0aa
#
_cell.length_a   1.000
_cell.length_b   1.000
_cell.length_c   1.000
_cell.angle_alpha   90.00
_cell.angle_beta   90.00
_cell.angle_gamma   90.00
#
_symmetry.space_group_name_H-M   'P 1'
#
loop_
_entity.id
_entity.type
_entity.pdbx_description
1 polymer ?
#
loop_
_entity_poly.entity_id
_entity_poly.type
_entity_poly.pdbx_seq_one_letter_code
_entity_poly.pdbx_strand_id
1 'polypeptide(L)' 'MKLTETQLDKLKDKFIDYFIADMDVNQLKQYVRDDMNTYLARRNEEEVVNEMYGHLVDEDVVHEIITEVSSG' A
#
# COMPACT_ATOMS: atom_id res chain seq x y z
N MET A 1 7.90 -13.73 -5.13
CA MET A 1 8.54 -12.79 -4.20
C MET A 1 8.02 -13.04 -2.80
N LYS A 2 8.93 -13.11 -1.85
CA LYS A 2 8.54 -13.28 -0.44
C LYS A 2 9.10 -12.13 0.39
N LEU A 3 8.24 -11.31 0.92
CA LEU A 3 8.61 -10.24 1.83
C LEU A 3 8.58 -10.74 3.27
N THR A 4 9.45 -10.18 4.09
CA THR A 4 9.35 -10.39 5.54
C THR A 4 8.10 -9.69 6.06
N GLU A 5 7.70 -10.02 7.28
CA GLU A 5 6.55 -9.38 7.91
C GLU A 5 6.73 -7.86 8.00
N THR A 6 7.92 -7.43 8.36
CA THR A 6 8.27 -6.00 8.41
C THR A 6 8.18 -5.34 7.04
N GLN A 7 8.69 -6.02 6.01
CA GLN A 7 8.61 -5.52 4.64
C GLN A 7 7.16 -5.45 4.15
N LEU A 8 6.36 -6.43 4.50
CA LEU A 8 4.94 -6.43 4.13
C LEU A 8 4.22 -5.26 4.78
N ASP A 9 4.51 -4.97 6.04
CA ASP A 9 3.93 -3.83 6.74
C ASP A 9 4.32 -2.51 6.06
N LYS A 10 5.57 -2.38 5.63
CA LYS A 10 6.02 -1.21 4.88
C LYS A 10 5.33 -1.10 3.53
N LEU A 11 5.12 -2.23 2.86
CA LEU A 11 4.41 -2.25 1.57
C LEU A 11 2.99 -1.72 1.73
N LYS A 12 2.28 -2.18 2.75
CA LYS A 12 0.93 -1.72 3.03
C LYS A 12 0.90 -0.22 3.32
N ASP A 13 1.86 0.25 4.11
CA ASP A 13 1.96 1.66 4.49
C ASP A 13 2.19 2.55 3.27
N LYS A 14 3.12 2.16 2.41
CA LYS A 14 3.43 2.92 1.20
C LYS A 14 2.26 2.90 0.22
N PHE A 15 1.57 1.78 0.09
CA PHE A 15 0.37 1.69 -0.73
C PHE A 15 -0.67 2.70 -0.28
N ILE A 16 -0.94 2.74 1.03
CA ILE A 16 -1.90 3.68 1.58
C ILE A 16 -1.46 5.12 1.32
N ASP A 17 -0.19 5.43 1.53
CA ASP A 17 0.35 6.77 1.28
C ASP A 17 0.12 7.22 -0.16
N TYR A 18 0.40 6.35 -1.13
CA TYR A 18 0.17 6.67 -2.54
C TYR A 18 -1.32 6.80 -2.85
N PHE A 19 -2.13 5.94 -2.26
CA PHE A 19 -3.56 5.95 -2.51
C PHE A 19 -4.22 7.24 -2.05
N ILE A 20 -3.79 7.79 -0.90
CA ILE A 20 -4.39 8.99 -0.33
C ILE A 20 -3.67 10.28 -0.72
N ALA A 21 -2.57 10.19 -1.49
CA ALA A 21 -1.74 11.35 -1.80
C ALA A 21 -2.50 12.47 -2.52
N ASP A 22 -3.47 12.11 -3.34
CA ASP A 22 -4.25 13.06 -4.13
C ASP A 22 -5.47 13.62 -3.39
N MET A 23 -5.70 13.19 -2.16
CA MET A 23 -6.84 13.68 -1.40
C MET A 23 -6.55 15.05 -0.81
N ASP A 24 -7.47 15.99 -0.99
CA ASP A 24 -7.29 17.37 -0.55
C ASP A 24 -7.68 17.61 0.89
N VAL A 25 -8.53 16.73 1.46
CA VAL A 25 -9.07 16.92 2.81
C VAL A 25 -8.37 15.98 3.79
N ASN A 26 -7.59 16.56 4.69
CA ASN A 26 -6.79 15.79 5.67
C ASN A 26 -7.63 14.86 6.54
N GLN A 27 -8.84 15.28 6.90
CA GLN A 27 -9.73 14.46 7.70
C GLN A 27 -10.15 13.19 6.97
N LEU A 28 -10.41 13.32 5.66
CA LEU A 28 -10.74 12.16 4.83
C LEU A 28 -9.53 11.26 4.64
N LYS A 29 -8.35 11.83 4.52
CA LYS A 29 -7.11 11.05 4.40
C LYS A 29 -6.93 10.14 5.61
N GLN A 30 -7.12 10.68 6.81
CA GLN A 30 -6.95 9.90 8.03
C GLN A 30 -8.01 8.81 8.15
N TYR A 31 -9.24 9.13 7.79
CA TYR A 31 -10.33 8.16 7.81
C TYR A 31 -10.06 7.01 6.85
N VAL A 32 -9.63 7.32 5.63
CA VAL A 32 -9.32 6.31 4.62
C VAL A 32 -8.11 5.50 5.06
N ARG A 33 -7.10 6.14 5.64
CA ARG A 33 -5.92 5.43 6.15
C ARG A 33 -6.29 4.40 7.20
N ASP A 34 -7.12 4.77 8.16
CA ASP A 34 -7.57 3.85 9.21
C ASP A 34 -8.35 2.68 8.64
N ASP A 35 -9.24 2.99 7.69
CA ASP A 35 -10.06 1.98 7.02
C ASP A 35 -9.19 1.00 6.23
N MET A 36 -8.24 1.51 5.46
CA MET A 36 -7.32 0.68 4.69
C MET A 36 -6.39 -0.14 5.58
N ASN A 37 -5.91 0.44 6.68
CA ASN A 37 -5.10 -0.31 7.64
C ASN A 37 -5.86 -1.51 8.18
N THR A 38 -7.12 -1.33 8.52
CA THR A 38 -7.98 -2.41 8.99
C THR A 38 -8.20 -3.45 7.89
N TYR A 39 -8.46 -2.99 6.68
CA TYR A 39 -8.71 -3.86 5.54
C TYR A 39 -7.47 -4.69 5.19
N LEU A 40 -6.30 -4.04 5.15
CA LEU A 40 -5.06 -4.70 4.75
C LEU A 40 -4.41 -5.53 5.87
N ALA A 41 -4.83 -5.33 7.11
CA ALA A 41 -4.23 -6.01 8.26
C ALA A 41 -4.26 -7.53 8.14
N ARG A 42 -5.28 -8.07 7.47
CA ARG A 42 -5.47 -9.51 7.29
C ARG A 42 -5.09 -10.01 5.91
N ARG A 43 -4.50 -9.13 5.09
CA ARG A 43 -4.14 -9.50 3.72
C ARG A 43 -2.70 -9.96 3.67
N ASN A 44 -2.45 -11.01 2.90
CA ASN A 44 -1.09 -11.48 2.67
C ASN A 44 -0.44 -10.65 1.54
N GLU A 45 0.84 -10.93 1.28
CA GLU A 45 1.63 -10.22 0.26
C GLU A 45 0.95 -10.23 -1.11
N GLU A 46 0.50 -11.39 -1.55
CA GLU A 46 -0.13 -11.54 -2.86
C GLU A 46 -1.41 -10.72 -2.97
N GLU A 47 -2.23 -10.76 -1.93
CA GLU A 47 -3.47 -10.00 -1.90
C GLU A 47 -3.21 -8.49 -1.89
N VAL A 48 -2.21 -8.04 -1.14
CA VAL A 48 -1.84 -6.63 -1.10
C VAL A 48 -1.35 -6.16 -2.47
N VAL A 49 -0.50 -6.93 -3.13
CA VAL A 49 0.00 -6.58 -4.47
C VAL A 49 -1.16 -6.52 -5.47
N ASN A 50 -2.07 -7.47 -5.42
CA ASN A 50 -3.26 -7.45 -6.29
C ASN A 50 -4.11 -6.21 -6.07
N GLU A 51 -4.29 -5.79 -4.82
CA GLU A 51 -5.03 -4.57 -4.50
C GLU A 51 -4.31 -3.33 -5.04
N MET A 52 -2.98 -3.31 -4.97
CA MET A 52 -2.20 -2.22 -5.51
C MET A 52 -2.43 -2.06 -7.01
N TYR A 53 -2.38 -3.15 -7.76
CA TYR A 53 -2.66 -3.12 -9.20
C TYR A 53 -4.08 -2.68 -9.51
N GLY A 54 -5.02 -2.97 -8.62
CA GLY A 54 -6.42 -2.57 -8.81
C GLY A 54 -6.69 -1.11 -8.51
N HIS A 55 -5.95 -0.51 -7.57
CA HIS A 55 -6.19 0.85 -7.09
C HIS A 55 -5.21 1.89 -7.61
N LEU A 56 -3.97 1.49 -7.86
CA LEU A 56 -2.95 2.38 -8.42
C LEU A 56 -2.93 2.19 -9.93
N VAL A 57 -3.21 3.25 -10.67
CA VAL A 57 -3.37 3.21 -12.12
C VAL A 57 -2.04 2.93 -12.83
N ASP A 58 -0.93 3.33 -12.22
CA ASP A 58 0.39 3.27 -12.84
C ASP A 58 1.16 2.04 -12.31
N GLU A 59 1.39 1.08 -13.19
CA GLU A 59 2.17 -0.12 -12.85
C GLU A 59 3.59 0.22 -12.43
N ASP A 60 4.17 1.27 -12.99
CA ASP A 60 5.52 1.71 -12.65
C ASP A 60 5.60 2.12 -11.18
N VAL A 61 4.56 2.77 -10.67
CA VAL A 61 4.47 3.14 -9.25
C VAL A 61 4.43 1.88 -8.37
N VAL A 62 3.65 0.89 -8.77
CA VAL A 62 3.57 -0.38 -8.02
C VAL A 62 4.93 -1.05 -7.97
N HIS A 63 5.62 -1.15 -9.11
CA HIS A 63 6.96 -1.74 -9.18
C HIS A 63 7.96 -0.96 -8.35
N GLU A 64 7.89 0.36 -8.38
CA GLU A 64 8.77 1.22 -7.60
C GLU A 64 8.60 0.98 -6.10
N ILE A 65 7.36 0.91 -5.63
CA ILE A 65 7.07 0.64 -4.22
C ILE A 65 7.61 -0.73 -3.81
N ILE A 66 7.34 -1.75 -4.61
CA ILE A 66 7.78 -3.11 -4.33
C ILE A 66 9.31 -3.17 -4.26
N THR A 67 9.98 -2.56 -5.23
CA THR A 67 11.44 -2.54 -5.28
C THR A 67 12.01 -1.83 -4.06
N GLU A 68 11.45 -0.69 -3.69
CA GLU A 68 11.90 0.08 -2.55
C GLU A 68 11.76 -0.71 -1.25
N VAL A 69 10.64 -1.38 -1.07
CA VAL A 69 10.38 -2.17 0.13
C VAL A 69 11.27 -3.41 0.18
N SER A 70 11.44 -4.09 -0.94
CA SER A 70 12.20 -5.35 -0.99
C SER A 70 13.70 -5.14 -0.89
N SER A 71 14.19 -3.96 -1.23
CA SER A 71 15.63 -3.65 -1.15
C SER A 71 16.03 -3.06 0.21
N GLY A 72 15.08 -2.72 1.02
CA GLY A 72 15.33 -2.20 2.36
C GLY A 72 15.19 -3.27 3.39
#